data_1a4748604e3afdcd16371aa23cb2ac76
#
_entry.id   1a4748604e3afdcd16371aa23cb2ac76
#
_cell.length_a   1.000
_cell.length_b   1.000
_cell.length_c   1.000
_cell.angle_alpha   90.00
_cell.angle_beta   90.00
_cell.angle_gamma   90.00
#
_symmetry.space_group_name_H-M   'P 1'
#
loop_
_entity.id
_entity.type
_entity.pdbx_description
1 polymer ?
#
loop_
_entity_poly.entity_id
_entity_poly.type
_entity_poly.pdbx_seq_one_letter_code
_entity_poly.pdbx_strand_id
1 'polypeptide(L)'
;MRRTSARLLTLLAAAAALVFQQAAGAAPQAATFTDNQTVPIEFIATSCSGEPVIINGESQLLYHATGTPSGHGVATTHISFQLSGESASGTRYVVNETVNSTETRDADFMPSTFTSVGHLNVVSQGGGENLLVRTTIHTTVNANGEITSTSFEFTTECRG
;
A
#
# COMPACT_ATOMS: atom_id res chain seq x y z
N MET A 1 34.37 41.12 -63.08
CA MET A 1 33.02 41.02 -62.47
C MET A 1 32.73 39.56 -62.13
N ARG A 2 32.16 39.28 -60.96
CA ARG A 2 31.80 37.97 -60.32
C ARG A 2 32.88 37.34 -59.42
N ARG A 3 32.91 37.80 -58.17
CA ARG A 3 33.41 37.05 -57.03
C ARG A 3 32.50 37.40 -55.84
N THR A 4 31.39 36.71 -55.69
CA THR A 4 30.57 36.75 -54.49
C THR A 4 29.60 35.56 -54.52
N SER A 5 30.03 34.35 -54.15
CA SER A 5 29.13 33.22 -53.86
C SER A 5 29.74 32.09 -53.05
N ALA A 6 30.86 32.30 -52.30
CA ALA A 6 31.52 31.18 -51.59
C ALA A 6 31.51 31.31 -50.05
N ARG A 7 30.72 32.21 -49.48
CA ARG A 7 30.74 32.43 -48.01
C ARG A 7 29.40 32.11 -47.27
N LEU A 8 28.40 31.63 -47.99
CA LEU A 8 27.09 31.34 -47.38
C LEU A 8 26.84 29.87 -47.01
N LEU A 9 27.70 28.96 -47.46
CA LEU A 9 27.48 27.51 -47.26
C LEU A 9 28.14 26.93 -45.99
N THR A 10 29.01 27.67 -45.32
CA THR A 10 29.73 27.21 -44.12
C THR A 10 29.02 27.52 -42.80
N LEU A 11 27.97 28.32 -42.76
CA LEU A 11 27.24 28.70 -41.55
C LEU A 11 26.03 27.78 -41.25
N LEU A 12 25.58 26.98 -42.20
CA LEU A 12 24.45 26.07 -42.01
C LEU A 12 24.86 24.68 -41.46
N ALA A 13 26.14 24.30 -41.54
CA ALA A 13 26.61 23.01 -41.03
C ALA A 13 26.91 23.03 -39.52
N ALA A 14 27.13 24.22 -38.90
CA ALA A 14 27.40 24.30 -37.47
C ALA A 14 26.15 24.33 -36.58
N ALA A 15 24.96 24.63 -37.11
CA ALA A 15 23.73 24.66 -36.34
C ALA A 15 23.07 23.29 -36.17
N ALA A 16 23.39 22.32 -37.03
CA ALA A 16 22.80 20.97 -36.96
C ALA A 16 23.49 20.05 -35.92
N ALA A 17 24.71 20.39 -35.47
CA ALA A 17 25.46 19.57 -34.51
C ALA A 17 25.10 19.85 -33.04
N LEU A 18 24.36 20.93 -32.74
CA LEU A 18 24.00 21.33 -31.37
C LEU A 18 22.65 20.76 -30.87
N VAL A 19 21.86 20.14 -31.75
CA VAL A 19 20.53 19.63 -31.39
C VAL A 19 20.57 18.16 -30.92
N PHE A 20 21.67 17.43 -31.15
CA PHE A 20 21.79 16.01 -30.77
C PHE A 20 22.46 15.72 -29.44
N GLN A 21 22.82 16.75 -28.64
CA GLN A 21 23.50 16.53 -27.35
C GLN A 21 22.61 16.63 -26.11
N GLN A 22 21.29 16.70 -26.23
CA GLN A 22 20.40 16.80 -25.05
C GLN A 22 19.51 15.57 -24.79
N ALA A 23 19.83 14.44 -25.38
CA ALA A 23 19.20 13.17 -25.03
C ALA A 23 20.19 12.24 -24.32
N ALA A 24 21.10 12.77 -23.51
CA ALA A 24 21.66 11.99 -22.42
C ALA A 24 20.50 11.81 -21.42
N GLY A 25 19.76 10.71 -21.57
CA GLY A 25 18.63 10.37 -20.72
C GLY A 25 19.03 10.56 -19.26
N ALA A 26 18.30 11.40 -18.54
CA ALA A 26 18.43 11.44 -17.10
C ALA A 26 18.33 10.00 -16.62
N ALA A 27 19.35 9.51 -15.92
CA ALA A 27 19.29 8.17 -15.35
C ALA A 27 18.00 8.08 -14.54
N PRO A 28 17.22 7.02 -14.71
CA PRO A 28 15.98 6.86 -13.96
C PRO A 28 16.31 7.03 -12.47
N GLN A 29 15.62 7.96 -11.82
CA GLN A 29 15.85 8.24 -10.41
C GLN A 29 15.05 7.24 -9.56
N ALA A 30 15.58 6.91 -8.39
CA ALA A 30 14.81 6.18 -7.39
C ALA A 30 13.55 6.98 -7.04
N ALA A 31 12.40 6.33 -7.10
CA ALA A 31 11.12 6.93 -6.73
C ALA A 31 10.68 6.38 -5.38
N THR A 32 10.20 7.25 -4.49
CA THR A 32 9.62 6.85 -3.20
C THR A 32 8.20 7.37 -3.14
N PHE A 33 7.29 6.49 -2.74
CA PHE A 33 5.86 6.78 -2.56
C PHE A 33 5.49 6.48 -1.11
N THR A 34 4.66 7.33 -0.53
CA THR A 34 4.09 7.09 0.80
C THR A 34 2.66 7.60 0.81
N ASP A 35 1.73 6.76 1.25
CA ASP A 35 0.34 7.14 1.49
C ASP A 35 -0.12 6.60 2.84
N ASN A 36 -1.03 7.33 3.50
CA ASN A 36 -1.56 7.00 4.81
C ASN A 36 -3.06 7.27 4.82
N GLN A 37 -3.84 6.25 5.19
CA GLN A 37 -5.29 6.32 5.24
C GLN A 37 -5.81 5.79 6.58
N THR A 38 -6.87 6.42 7.09
CA THR A 38 -7.67 5.88 8.19
C THR A 38 -8.95 5.33 7.61
N VAL A 39 -9.23 4.06 7.89
CA VAL A 39 -10.40 3.34 7.38
C VAL A 39 -11.24 2.88 8.57
N PRO A 40 -12.53 3.26 8.63
CA PRO A 40 -13.45 2.72 9.63
C PRO A 40 -13.67 1.23 9.37
N ILE A 41 -13.66 0.44 10.44
CA ILE A 41 -13.84 -1.01 10.40
C ILE A 41 -15.05 -1.37 11.23
N GLU A 42 -15.93 -2.19 10.66
CA GLU A 42 -17.02 -2.86 11.37
C GLU A 42 -17.17 -4.27 10.83
N PHE A 43 -17.20 -5.25 11.71
CA PHE A 43 -17.52 -6.63 11.36
C PHE A 43 -18.18 -7.37 12.53
N ILE A 44 -18.82 -8.48 12.22
CA ILE A 44 -19.43 -9.36 13.23
C ILE A 44 -18.52 -10.58 13.37
N ALA A 45 -17.96 -10.75 14.57
CA ALA A 45 -17.31 -11.97 14.99
C ALA A 45 -18.34 -12.89 15.68
N THR A 46 -18.02 -14.18 15.78
CA THR A 46 -18.83 -15.12 16.55
C THR A 46 -18.01 -15.57 17.76
N SER A 47 -18.54 -15.36 18.97
CA SER A 47 -17.91 -15.84 20.19
C SER A 47 -17.86 -17.37 20.21
N CYS A 48 -17.06 -17.98 21.07
CA CYS A 48 -16.98 -19.43 21.18
C CYS A 48 -18.27 -20.05 21.75
N SER A 49 -19.09 -19.24 22.44
CA SER A 49 -20.45 -19.64 22.83
C SER A 49 -21.49 -19.52 21.72
N GLY A 50 -21.09 -19.05 20.53
CA GLY A 50 -22.00 -18.84 19.38
C GLY A 50 -22.72 -17.48 19.38
N GLU A 51 -22.39 -16.57 20.31
CA GLU A 51 -22.98 -15.24 20.34
C GLU A 51 -22.33 -14.32 19.32
N PRO A 52 -23.08 -13.45 18.62
CA PRO A 52 -22.51 -12.41 17.78
C PRO A 52 -21.83 -11.34 18.64
N VAL A 53 -20.66 -10.91 18.19
CA VAL A 53 -19.88 -9.80 18.75
C VAL A 53 -19.70 -8.77 17.67
N ILE A 54 -20.28 -7.59 17.84
CA ILE A 54 -20.09 -6.48 16.91
C ILE A 54 -18.79 -5.80 17.28
N ILE A 55 -17.82 -5.83 16.37
CA ILE A 55 -16.50 -5.22 16.54
C ILE A 55 -16.38 -4.04 15.61
N ASN A 56 -16.04 -2.88 16.14
CA ASN A 56 -15.88 -1.65 15.38
C ASN A 56 -14.71 -0.80 15.88
N GLY A 57 -14.26 0.13 15.05
CA GLY A 57 -13.18 1.06 15.35
C GLY A 57 -12.51 1.56 14.09
N GLU A 58 -11.21 1.79 14.16
CA GLU A 58 -10.43 2.33 13.06
C GLU A 58 -9.22 1.45 12.74
N SER A 59 -8.86 1.43 11.46
CA SER A 59 -7.61 0.90 10.97
C SER A 59 -6.81 2.03 10.33
N GLN A 60 -5.51 2.10 10.68
CA GLN A 60 -4.57 2.99 10.02
C GLN A 60 -3.72 2.17 9.04
N LEU A 61 -3.78 2.52 7.78
CA LEU A 61 -3.07 1.88 6.69
C LEU A 61 -1.97 2.81 6.20
N LEU A 62 -0.71 2.42 6.40
CA LEU A 62 0.46 3.10 5.86
C LEU A 62 1.06 2.24 4.74
N TYR A 63 1.13 2.81 3.56
CA TYR A 63 1.81 2.23 2.40
C TYR A 63 3.10 3.00 2.13
N HIS A 64 4.20 2.28 1.96
CA HIS A 64 5.48 2.85 1.58
C HIS A 64 6.11 2.00 0.48
N ALA A 65 6.50 2.62 -0.63
CA ALA A 65 7.16 1.94 -1.73
C ALA A 65 8.38 2.71 -2.21
N THR A 66 9.44 1.98 -2.53
CA THR A 66 10.68 2.54 -3.09
C THR A 66 11.05 1.77 -4.35
N GLY A 67 11.13 2.46 -5.48
CA GLY A 67 11.62 1.92 -6.74
C GLY A 67 13.07 2.32 -6.99
N THR A 68 13.85 1.40 -7.54
CA THR A 68 15.24 1.65 -7.97
C THR A 68 15.30 2.01 -9.44
N PRO A 69 16.37 2.68 -9.90
CA PRO A 69 16.56 2.97 -11.33
C PRO A 69 16.63 1.72 -12.23
N SER A 70 16.96 0.56 -11.66
CA SER A 70 16.98 -0.73 -12.37
C SER A 70 15.61 -1.38 -12.54
N GLY A 71 14.54 -0.74 -12.05
CA GLY A 71 13.17 -1.24 -12.15
C GLY A 71 12.75 -2.19 -11.03
N HIS A 72 13.60 -2.46 -10.05
CA HIS A 72 13.20 -3.21 -8.86
C HIS A 72 12.52 -2.30 -7.85
N GLY A 73 11.51 -2.80 -7.16
CA GLY A 73 10.80 -2.07 -6.12
C GLY A 73 10.57 -2.89 -4.87
N VAL A 74 10.50 -2.21 -3.74
CA VAL A 74 10.06 -2.78 -2.46
C VAL A 74 8.87 -1.99 -1.98
N ALA A 75 7.77 -2.66 -1.72
CA ALA A 75 6.58 -2.09 -1.12
C ALA A 75 6.36 -2.68 0.27
N THR A 76 6.14 -1.82 1.25
CA THR A 76 5.81 -2.21 2.61
C THR A 76 4.45 -1.63 2.98
N THR A 77 3.59 -2.46 3.53
CA THR A 77 2.29 -2.07 4.07
C THR A 77 2.29 -2.33 5.56
N HIS A 78 1.88 -1.34 6.33
CA HIS A 78 1.75 -1.38 7.78
C HIS A 78 0.32 -1.02 8.15
N ILE A 79 -0.40 -1.94 8.79
CA ILE A 79 -1.81 -1.79 9.10
C ILE A 79 -2.01 -1.99 10.59
N SER A 80 -2.41 -0.92 11.28
CA SER A 80 -2.70 -0.94 12.71
C SER A 80 -4.21 -0.96 12.92
N PHE A 81 -4.69 -1.81 13.82
CA PHE A 81 -6.09 -1.94 14.20
C PHE A 81 -6.29 -1.47 15.64
N GLN A 82 -7.26 -0.59 15.83
CA GLN A 82 -7.73 -0.13 17.15
C GLN A 82 -9.24 -0.33 17.18
N LEU A 83 -9.67 -1.53 17.59
CA LEU A 83 -11.06 -1.92 17.55
C LEU A 83 -11.54 -2.36 18.93
N SER A 84 -12.83 -2.23 19.15
CA SER A 84 -13.52 -2.72 20.36
C SER A 84 -14.88 -3.30 20.01
N GLY A 85 -15.42 -4.12 20.89
CA GLY A 85 -16.73 -4.70 20.68
C GLY A 85 -17.34 -5.21 21.96
N GLU A 86 -18.61 -5.60 21.87
CA GLU A 86 -19.36 -6.18 23.00
C GLU A 86 -20.29 -7.29 22.47
N SER A 87 -20.36 -8.42 23.19
CA SER A 87 -21.32 -9.47 22.92
C SER A 87 -22.69 -9.12 23.52
N ALA A 88 -23.73 -9.87 23.12
CA ALA A 88 -25.07 -9.72 23.66
C ALA A 88 -25.12 -10.00 25.17
N SER A 89 -24.23 -10.82 25.71
CA SER A 89 -24.09 -11.08 27.16
C SER A 89 -23.32 -9.99 27.92
N GLY A 90 -22.82 -8.94 27.25
CA GLY A 90 -22.09 -7.83 27.85
C GLY A 90 -20.57 -8.08 28.00
N THR A 91 -20.02 -9.14 27.43
CA THR A 91 -18.57 -9.35 27.39
C THR A 91 -17.92 -8.37 26.43
N ARG A 92 -16.97 -7.57 26.92
CA ARG A 92 -16.23 -6.60 26.12
C ARG A 92 -14.99 -7.23 25.51
N TYR A 93 -14.68 -6.77 24.30
CA TYR A 93 -13.51 -7.21 23.53
C TYR A 93 -12.71 -6.01 23.04
N VAL A 94 -11.41 -6.19 22.92
CA VAL A 94 -10.50 -5.20 22.33
C VAL A 94 -9.54 -5.86 21.36
N VAL A 95 -9.21 -5.13 20.30
CA VAL A 95 -8.15 -5.49 19.34
C VAL A 95 -7.18 -4.32 19.26
N ASN A 96 -5.90 -4.61 19.45
CA ASN A 96 -4.85 -3.61 19.38
C ASN A 96 -3.61 -4.26 18.76
N GLU A 97 -3.63 -4.39 17.44
CA GLU A 97 -2.65 -5.16 16.70
C GLU A 97 -2.20 -4.49 15.42
N THR A 98 -1.08 -4.97 14.91
CA THR A 98 -0.47 -4.48 13.67
C THR A 98 -0.12 -5.64 12.76
N VAL A 99 -0.52 -5.53 11.49
CA VAL A 99 -0.16 -6.43 10.41
C VAL A 99 0.83 -5.73 9.49
N ASN A 100 1.95 -6.39 9.21
CA ASN A 100 2.98 -5.89 8.29
C ASN A 100 3.09 -6.82 7.10
N SER A 101 3.25 -6.25 5.91
CA SER A 101 3.53 -6.96 4.68
C SER A 101 4.65 -6.24 3.92
N THR A 102 5.57 -7.02 3.35
CA THR A 102 6.62 -6.49 2.47
C THR A 102 6.66 -7.32 1.21
N GLU A 103 6.59 -6.66 0.07
CA GLU A 103 6.69 -7.28 -1.24
C GLU A 103 7.86 -6.69 -2.01
N THR A 104 8.61 -7.57 -2.70
CA THR A 104 9.61 -7.17 -3.68
C THR A 104 9.04 -7.41 -5.06
N ARG A 105 9.13 -6.44 -5.95
CA ARG A 105 8.63 -6.52 -7.32
C ARG A 105 9.70 -6.06 -8.30
N ASP A 106 9.64 -6.63 -9.49
CA ASP A 106 10.43 -6.18 -10.63
C ASP A 106 9.80 -4.95 -11.29
N ALA A 107 10.39 -4.47 -12.37
CA ALA A 107 9.95 -3.29 -13.12
C ALA A 107 8.43 -3.20 -13.27
N ASP A 108 7.90 -1.99 -13.26
CA ASP A 108 6.46 -1.69 -13.36
C ASP A 108 5.62 -2.09 -12.14
N PHE A 109 6.18 -1.95 -10.94
CA PHE A 109 5.47 -2.30 -9.71
C PHE A 109 4.26 -1.39 -9.38
N MET A 110 4.03 -0.36 -10.15
CA MET A 110 2.86 0.54 -10.04
C MET A 110 2.13 0.67 -11.40
N PRO A 111 0.79 0.64 -11.46
CA PRO A 111 -0.15 0.38 -10.37
C PRO A 111 -0.08 -1.08 -9.88
N SER A 112 -0.42 -1.32 -8.63
CA SER A 112 -0.36 -2.65 -8.05
C SER A 112 -1.57 -3.00 -7.21
N THR A 113 -1.91 -4.30 -7.17
CA THR A 113 -2.86 -4.86 -6.22
C THR A 113 -2.13 -5.91 -5.40
N PHE A 114 -2.25 -5.85 -4.10
CA PHE A 114 -1.64 -6.81 -3.21
C PHE A 114 -2.63 -7.29 -2.15
N THR A 115 -2.34 -8.47 -1.62
CA THR A 115 -3.15 -9.11 -0.59
C THR A 115 -2.27 -9.39 0.62
N SER A 116 -2.67 -8.89 1.77
CA SER A 116 -2.05 -9.21 3.06
C SER A 116 -2.99 -10.11 3.85
N VAL A 117 -2.43 -11.15 4.48
CA VAL A 117 -3.17 -12.03 5.38
C VAL A 117 -2.55 -11.92 6.77
N GLY A 118 -3.37 -11.64 7.75
CA GLY A 118 -2.96 -11.52 9.15
C GLY A 118 -3.92 -12.22 10.11
N HIS A 119 -3.56 -12.19 11.37
CA HIS A 119 -4.42 -12.66 12.47
C HIS A 119 -4.53 -11.55 13.48
N LEU A 120 -5.74 -11.32 13.99
CA LEU A 120 -6.02 -10.38 15.05
C LEU A 120 -6.43 -11.17 16.29
N ASN A 121 -5.78 -10.92 17.42
CA ASN A 121 -6.24 -11.45 18.69
C ASN A 121 -7.29 -10.50 19.26
N VAL A 122 -8.49 -11.00 19.42
CA VAL A 122 -9.62 -10.30 20.02
C VAL A 122 -9.69 -10.71 21.47
N VAL A 123 -9.20 -9.82 22.33
CA VAL A 123 -9.02 -10.12 23.76
C VAL A 123 -10.26 -9.72 24.55
N SER A 124 -10.84 -10.68 25.25
CA SER A 124 -11.98 -10.40 26.15
C SER A 124 -11.53 -9.64 27.40
N GLN A 125 -12.33 -8.68 27.80
CA GLN A 125 -12.16 -7.91 29.03
C GLN A 125 -13.15 -8.41 30.08
N GLY A 126 -12.67 -9.18 31.07
CA GLY A 126 -13.52 -9.68 32.16
C GLY A 126 -13.73 -11.20 32.17
N GLY A 127 -12.83 -11.99 31.56
CA GLY A 127 -12.78 -13.44 31.75
C GLY A 127 -13.59 -14.26 30.73
N GLY A 128 -14.05 -13.65 29.64
CA GLY A 128 -14.56 -14.37 28.49
C GLY A 128 -13.42 -15.02 27.67
N GLU A 129 -13.76 -15.89 26.74
CA GLU A 129 -12.80 -16.52 25.83
C GLU A 129 -12.27 -15.49 24.81
N ASN A 130 -10.98 -15.60 24.49
CA ASN A 130 -10.37 -14.80 23.42
C ASN A 130 -10.71 -15.44 22.07
N LEU A 131 -10.82 -14.57 21.04
CA LEU A 131 -11.06 -15.00 19.67
C LEU A 131 -9.81 -14.76 18.84
N LEU A 132 -9.59 -15.59 17.86
CA LEU A 132 -8.65 -15.37 16.77
C LEU A 132 -9.45 -14.98 15.53
N VAL A 133 -9.16 -13.82 14.96
CA VAL A 133 -9.77 -13.37 13.73
C VAL A 133 -8.70 -13.36 12.64
N ARG A 134 -8.87 -14.22 11.63
CA ARG A 134 -8.08 -14.15 10.41
C ARG A 134 -8.60 -12.97 9.58
N THR A 135 -7.71 -12.09 9.17
CA THR A 135 -8.04 -11.00 8.27
C THR A 135 -7.31 -11.18 6.94
N THR A 136 -8.04 -10.95 5.84
CA THR A 136 -7.48 -10.82 4.50
C THR A 136 -7.74 -9.40 4.02
N ILE A 137 -6.71 -8.71 3.58
CA ILE A 137 -6.74 -7.31 3.22
C ILE A 137 -6.30 -7.19 1.77
N HIS A 138 -7.17 -6.65 0.92
CA HIS A 138 -6.85 -6.35 -0.48
C HIS A 138 -6.68 -4.85 -0.63
N THR A 139 -5.53 -4.43 -1.15
CA THR A 139 -5.22 -3.02 -1.38
C THR A 139 -4.81 -2.81 -2.84
N THR A 140 -5.38 -1.78 -3.46
CA THR A 140 -5.02 -1.34 -4.81
C THR A 140 -4.37 0.03 -4.73
N VAL A 141 -3.24 0.19 -5.43
CA VAL A 141 -2.45 1.41 -5.47
C VAL A 141 -2.32 1.84 -6.93
N ASN A 142 -2.56 3.11 -7.23
CA ASN A 142 -2.44 3.66 -8.57
C ASN A 142 -0.96 3.92 -8.97
N ALA A 143 -0.75 4.38 -10.20
CA ALA A 143 0.59 4.68 -10.72
C ALA A 143 1.31 5.81 -9.98
N ASN A 144 0.58 6.65 -9.21
CA ASN A 144 1.16 7.73 -8.40
C ASN A 144 1.54 7.28 -6.98
N GLY A 145 1.30 6.01 -6.63
CA GLY A 145 1.55 5.48 -5.29
C GLY A 145 0.43 5.75 -4.28
N GLU A 146 -0.73 6.20 -4.73
CA GLU A 146 -1.88 6.48 -3.87
C GLU A 146 -2.77 5.24 -3.73
N ILE A 147 -3.24 4.96 -2.53
CA ILE A 147 -4.19 3.89 -2.26
C ILE A 147 -5.56 4.30 -2.82
N THR A 148 -6.08 3.53 -3.77
CA THR A 148 -7.37 3.82 -4.44
C THR A 148 -8.50 2.94 -3.94
N SER A 149 -8.17 1.80 -3.35
CA SER A 149 -9.15 0.87 -2.80
C SER A 149 -8.52 0.01 -1.71
N THR A 150 -9.27 -0.21 -0.64
CA THR A 150 -8.93 -1.18 0.40
C THR A 150 -10.20 -1.92 0.82
N SER A 151 -10.13 -3.25 0.87
CA SER A 151 -11.19 -4.09 1.41
C SER A 151 -10.65 -5.08 2.43
N PHE A 152 -11.49 -5.43 3.40
CA PHE A 152 -11.17 -6.33 4.51
C PHE A 152 -12.16 -7.50 4.53
N GLU A 153 -11.63 -8.70 4.71
CA GLU A 153 -12.41 -9.90 4.98
C GLU A 153 -11.98 -10.46 6.33
N PHE A 154 -12.95 -10.83 7.17
CA PHE A 154 -12.71 -11.33 8.51
C PHE A 154 -13.33 -12.71 8.70
N THR A 155 -12.58 -13.66 9.26
CA THR A 155 -13.05 -14.98 9.62
C THR A 155 -12.67 -15.28 11.07
N THR A 156 -13.64 -15.61 11.91
CA THR A 156 -13.43 -15.87 13.34
C THR A 156 -13.12 -17.33 13.60
N GLU A 157 -12.11 -17.59 14.41
CA GLU A 157 -11.76 -18.90 14.93
C GLU A 157 -11.74 -18.86 16.46
N CYS A 158 -12.34 -19.86 17.11
CA CYS A 158 -12.24 -20.00 18.55
C CYS A 158 -10.89 -20.60 18.95
N ARG A 159 -10.26 -19.98 19.92
CA ARG A 159 -9.16 -20.59 20.67
C ARG A 159 -9.67 -20.97 22.05
N GLY A 160 -9.95 -22.26 22.20
CA GLY A 160 -10.21 -22.88 23.48
C GLY A 160 -8.92 -23.15 24.24
#